data_52941f1329fbe65fd6211da8ec351031
#
_entry.id   52941f1329fbe65fd6211da8ec351031
#
_cell.length_a   1.000
_cell.length_b   1.000
_cell.length_c   1.000
_cell.angle_alpha   90.00
_cell.angle_beta   90.00
_cell.angle_gamma   90.00
#
_symmetry.space_group_name_H-M   'P 1'
#
loop_
_entity.id
_entity.type
_entity.pdbx_description
1 polymer ?
#
loop_
_entity_poly.entity_id
_entity_poly.type
_entity_poly.pdbx_seq_one_letter_code
_entity_poly.pdbx_strand_id
1 'polypeptide(L)'
;MDITQGAPFESFGLSEATMRAIHNKGYEVSTPVQAGCIPPMLAGKDVIAKAPTGTGKTMAFGIPIIERIDPESEAVQAVILAPTRELAMQITEEMREVAVCHEGVRLVCLYGGQPIGKQINALKRRPQIVVATPGRLSDHMKRRTVELNEVSTVVLDEADRMLDMGFIHDVRRILDKIPNRKNLGMFSATISREVMDISWIYQRDPEEITVQATQENKPDILQYRLDVDSDAKVDAIAAIIKKQGLERVICFCNTKGSTERLTKFLQMRGLDAQCIHGDIPQKKREEVMAQFREGKLHVFVATDVASRGIDVDDVDAVFNFDVPEENEYYVHRIGRTGRAKRHGVAYTLLSDFPSRMRLDDIARNTRSQIVSAKLEEDGTVVPLEK
;
A
#
# COMPACT_ATOMS: atom_id res chain seq x y z
N MET A 1 13.62 8.24 16.32
CA MET A 1 13.07 9.55 16.76
C MET A 1 11.55 9.47 16.57
N ASP A 2 10.79 9.80 17.60
CA ASP A 2 9.32 9.84 17.50
C ASP A 2 8.89 11.21 16.98
N ILE A 3 8.32 11.26 15.79
CA ILE A 3 7.88 12.51 15.17
C ILE A 3 6.35 12.52 15.16
N THR A 4 5.77 13.55 15.77
CA THR A 4 4.32 13.67 15.96
C THR A 4 3.70 14.81 15.15
N GLN A 5 4.52 15.72 14.59
CA GLN A 5 4.05 16.90 13.87
C GLN A 5 4.79 17.07 12.55
N GLY A 6 4.09 17.65 11.56
CA GLY A 6 4.68 18.10 10.31
C GLY A 6 5.44 19.43 10.47
N ALA A 7 6.14 19.82 9.42
CA ALA A 7 6.86 21.09 9.31
C ALA A 7 6.50 21.77 7.98
N PRO A 8 6.59 23.12 7.88
CA PRO A 8 6.46 23.80 6.61
C PRO A 8 7.49 23.30 5.60
N PHE A 9 7.11 23.06 4.35
CA PHE A 9 8.03 22.56 3.31
C PHE A 9 9.19 23.53 3.03
N GLU A 10 8.97 24.83 3.22
CA GLU A 10 9.97 25.89 3.08
C GLU A 10 11.18 25.67 4.01
N SER A 11 10.98 24.99 5.14
CA SER A 11 12.05 24.72 6.11
C SER A 11 13.05 23.65 5.64
N PHE A 12 12.76 22.91 4.57
CA PHE A 12 13.62 21.82 4.09
C PHE A 12 14.68 22.27 3.08
N GLY A 13 14.65 23.53 2.61
CA GLY A 13 15.61 24.03 1.64
C GLY A 13 15.48 23.42 0.27
N LEU A 14 14.26 23.13 -0.17
CA LEU A 14 13.93 22.53 -1.47
C LEU A 14 14.07 23.56 -2.61
N SER A 15 14.33 23.09 -3.83
CA SER A 15 14.39 23.93 -5.01
C SER A 15 13.04 24.57 -5.33
N GLU A 16 13.06 25.68 -6.09
CA GLU A 16 11.83 26.32 -6.57
C GLU A 16 10.96 25.36 -7.42
N ALA A 17 11.60 24.45 -8.16
CA ALA A 17 10.89 23.46 -8.96
C ALA A 17 10.08 22.50 -8.08
N THR A 18 10.69 21.95 -7.03
CA THR A 18 10.01 21.08 -6.07
C THR A 18 8.93 21.86 -5.31
N MET A 19 9.23 23.08 -4.85
CA MET A 19 8.23 23.88 -4.15
C MET A 19 7.01 24.18 -5.02
N ARG A 20 7.19 24.48 -6.31
CA ARG A 20 6.07 24.62 -7.26
C ARG A 20 5.26 23.34 -7.39
N ALA A 21 5.91 22.19 -7.47
CA ALA A 21 5.22 20.90 -7.55
C ALA A 21 4.38 20.61 -6.28
N ILE A 22 4.92 20.91 -5.11
CA ILE A 22 4.25 20.76 -3.80
C ILE A 22 3.02 21.68 -3.74
N HIS A 23 3.16 22.96 -4.10
CA HIS A 23 2.06 23.93 -4.13
C HIS A 23 0.97 23.53 -5.13
N ASN A 24 1.35 23.03 -6.32
CA ASN A 24 0.39 22.54 -7.32
C ASN A 24 -0.45 21.35 -6.80
N LYS A 25 0.07 20.59 -5.84
CA LYS A 25 -0.65 19.52 -5.13
C LYS A 25 -1.49 20.04 -3.95
N GLY A 26 -1.44 21.34 -3.65
CA GLY A 26 -2.15 21.95 -2.52
C GLY A 26 -1.58 21.58 -1.14
N TYR A 27 -0.30 21.21 -1.09
CA TYR A 27 0.37 20.87 0.17
C TYR A 27 1.07 22.11 0.74
N GLU A 28 0.73 22.47 1.98
CA GLU A 28 1.33 23.61 2.71
C GLU A 28 2.28 23.11 3.80
N VAL A 29 1.88 22.04 4.50
CA VAL A 29 2.62 21.48 5.63
C VAL A 29 2.88 20.00 5.35
N SER A 30 4.10 19.57 5.62
CA SER A 30 4.48 18.17 5.50
C SER A 30 3.79 17.29 6.54
N THR A 31 3.61 16.04 6.23
CA THR A 31 3.20 15.06 7.23
C THR A 31 4.35 14.73 8.19
N PRO A 32 4.09 14.13 9.37
CA PRO A 32 5.15 13.74 10.30
C PRO A 32 6.23 12.85 9.67
N VAL A 33 5.85 11.86 8.82
CA VAL A 33 6.83 11.01 8.16
C VAL A 33 7.68 11.79 7.15
N GLN A 34 7.10 12.75 6.45
CA GLN A 34 7.83 13.64 5.54
C GLN A 34 8.80 14.54 6.31
N ALA A 35 8.35 15.15 7.41
CA ALA A 35 9.19 15.98 8.25
C ALA A 35 10.41 15.22 8.81
N GLY A 36 10.21 13.94 9.14
CA GLY A 36 11.29 13.09 9.64
C GLY A 36 12.25 12.58 8.56
N CYS A 37 11.75 12.24 7.39
CA CYS A 37 12.54 11.54 6.38
C CYS A 37 13.21 12.48 5.36
N ILE A 38 12.56 13.58 4.97
CA ILE A 38 13.09 14.48 3.93
C ILE A 38 14.48 15.02 4.29
N PRO A 39 14.72 15.61 5.47
CA PRO A 39 16.03 16.19 5.78
C PRO A 39 17.18 15.16 5.78
N PRO A 40 17.09 14.00 6.46
CA PRO A 40 18.18 13.04 6.45
C PRO A 40 18.41 12.43 5.06
N MET A 41 17.35 12.20 4.27
CA MET A 41 17.51 11.69 2.91
C MET A 41 18.16 12.73 1.97
N LEU A 42 17.85 14.02 2.10
CA LEU A 42 18.55 15.10 1.39
C LEU A 42 20.03 15.13 1.78
N ALA A 43 20.35 14.89 3.03
CA ALA A 43 21.72 14.78 3.52
C ALA A 43 22.45 13.49 3.11
N GLY A 44 21.76 12.56 2.41
CA GLY A 44 22.33 11.29 1.95
C GLY A 44 22.49 10.24 3.05
N LYS A 45 21.77 10.36 4.16
CA LYS A 45 21.77 9.37 5.23
C LYS A 45 20.84 8.20 4.92
N ASP A 46 21.15 7.05 5.51
CA ASP A 46 20.23 5.92 5.55
C ASP A 46 19.07 6.22 6.50
N VAL A 47 17.88 5.75 6.14
CA VAL A 47 16.65 5.98 6.90
C VAL A 47 15.89 4.67 7.05
N ILE A 48 15.41 4.38 8.26
CA ILE A 48 14.41 3.36 8.51
C ILE A 48 13.17 4.01 9.12
N ALA A 49 12.07 4.01 8.37
CA ALA A 49 10.85 4.70 8.74
C ALA A 49 9.73 3.69 9.03
N LYS A 50 9.29 3.66 10.29
CA LYS A 50 8.08 2.95 10.70
C LYS A 50 6.91 3.91 10.64
N ALA A 51 6.06 3.75 9.64
CA ALA A 51 4.89 4.61 9.44
C ALA A 51 3.72 3.83 8.81
N PRO A 52 2.48 4.04 9.26
CA PRO A 52 1.29 3.45 8.68
C PRO A 52 1.13 3.78 7.19
N THR A 53 0.32 2.98 6.47
CA THR A 53 -0.06 3.29 5.09
C THR A 53 -0.90 4.59 5.06
N GLY A 54 -0.78 5.38 4.00
CA GLY A 54 -1.53 6.64 3.85
C GLY A 54 -0.98 7.85 4.63
N THR A 55 0.21 7.73 5.23
CA THR A 55 0.85 8.84 5.96
C THR A 55 1.71 9.75 5.08
N GLY A 56 1.76 9.50 3.76
CA GLY A 56 2.55 10.31 2.82
C GLY A 56 3.99 9.83 2.63
N LYS A 57 4.26 8.54 2.83
CA LYS A 57 5.60 7.93 2.65
C LYS A 57 6.18 8.16 1.26
N THR A 58 5.36 8.06 0.21
CA THR A 58 5.83 8.25 -1.17
C THR A 58 6.52 9.58 -1.37
N MET A 59 5.94 10.66 -0.86
CA MET A 59 6.56 11.99 -0.93
C MET A 59 7.74 12.14 0.04
N ALA A 60 7.75 11.41 1.16
CA ALA A 60 8.86 11.44 2.11
C ALA A 60 10.19 10.97 1.49
N PHE A 61 10.15 10.01 0.56
CA PHE A 61 11.34 9.59 -0.20
C PHE A 61 11.38 10.17 -1.62
N GLY A 62 10.24 10.42 -2.24
CA GLY A 62 10.15 10.90 -3.63
C GLY A 62 10.73 12.30 -3.80
N ILE A 63 10.40 13.23 -2.90
CA ILE A 63 10.93 14.60 -2.91
C ILE A 63 12.46 14.60 -2.85
N PRO A 64 13.12 14.01 -1.83
CA PRO A 64 14.58 14.04 -1.75
C PRO A 64 15.27 13.28 -2.89
N ILE A 65 14.64 12.26 -3.47
CA ILE A 65 15.17 11.59 -4.66
C ILE A 65 15.18 12.56 -5.83
N ILE A 66 14.04 13.18 -6.16
CA ILE A 66 13.90 14.10 -7.30
C ILE A 66 14.83 15.30 -7.17
N GLU A 67 14.95 15.88 -5.98
CA GLU A 67 15.88 16.97 -5.69
C GLU A 67 17.36 16.66 -6.00
N ARG A 68 17.74 15.40 -5.91
CA ARG A 68 19.14 14.97 -6.06
C ARG A 68 19.46 14.36 -7.42
N ILE A 69 18.46 14.24 -8.32
CA ILE A 69 18.69 13.73 -9.67
C ILE A 69 19.43 14.77 -10.51
N ASP A 70 20.50 14.32 -11.14
CA ASP A 70 21.11 15.04 -12.26
C ASP A 70 20.35 14.72 -13.56
N PRO A 71 19.56 15.67 -14.10
CA PRO A 71 18.75 15.43 -15.29
C PRO A 71 19.58 15.26 -16.57
N GLU A 72 20.82 15.74 -16.60
CA GLU A 72 21.73 15.61 -17.73
C GLU A 72 22.33 14.20 -17.82
N SER A 73 22.33 13.46 -16.73
CA SER A 73 22.84 12.09 -16.71
C SER A 73 21.88 11.12 -17.41
N GLU A 74 22.44 10.25 -18.23
CA GLU A 74 21.70 9.16 -18.89
C GLU A 74 21.67 7.85 -18.07
N ALA A 75 22.24 7.86 -16.86
CA ALA A 75 22.31 6.69 -15.99
C ALA A 75 21.14 6.63 -15.01
N VAL A 76 20.81 5.42 -14.57
CA VAL A 76 19.89 5.22 -13.44
C VAL A 76 20.58 5.65 -12.14
N GLN A 77 20.00 6.61 -11.44
CA GLN A 77 20.55 7.20 -10.21
C GLN A 77 19.77 6.79 -8.95
N ALA A 78 18.49 6.43 -9.12
CA ALA A 78 17.66 5.98 -8.01
C ALA A 78 16.84 4.74 -8.39
N VAL A 79 16.70 3.83 -7.42
CA VAL A 79 15.85 2.64 -7.51
C VAL A 79 14.89 2.61 -6.34
N ILE A 80 13.60 2.46 -6.64
CA ILE A 80 12.55 2.24 -5.65
C ILE A 80 11.99 0.84 -5.87
N LEU A 81 12.01 0.01 -4.83
CA LEU A 81 11.39 -1.32 -4.84
C LEU A 81 10.05 -1.30 -4.12
N ALA A 82 9.05 -1.89 -4.74
CA ALA A 82 7.71 -2.06 -4.18
C ALA A 82 7.26 -3.52 -4.32
N PRO A 83 6.51 -4.07 -3.33
CA PRO A 83 6.10 -5.49 -3.33
C PRO A 83 5.17 -5.85 -4.48
N THR A 84 4.35 -4.90 -4.93
CA THR A 84 3.31 -5.16 -5.93
C THR A 84 3.43 -4.22 -7.13
N ARG A 85 2.82 -4.65 -8.24
CA ARG A 85 2.77 -3.88 -9.49
C ARG A 85 1.98 -2.59 -9.31
N GLU A 86 0.87 -2.71 -8.60
CA GLU A 86 -0.07 -1.65 -8.33
C GLU A 86 0.61 -0.53 -7.53
N LEU A 87 1.33 -0.89 -6.47
CA LEU A 87 2.09 0.08 -5.67
C LEU A 87 3.25 0.70 -6.48
N ALA A 88 3.96 -0.10 -7.28
CA ALA A 88 5.01 0.44 -8.15
C ALA A 88 4.47 1.46 -9.16
N MET A 89 3.30 1.21 -9.74
CA MET A 89 2.62 2.15 -10.64
C MET A 89 2.18 3.40 -9.91
N GLN A 90 1.58 3.26 -8.73
CA GLN A 90 1.14 4.38 -7.89
C GLN A 90 2.33 5.28 -7.51
N ILE A 91 3.41 4.71 -6.96
CA ILE A 91 4.63 5.46 -6.64
C ILE A 91 5.15 6.21 -7.86
N THR A 92 5.17 5.54 -9.02
CA THR A 92 5.65 6.16 -10.26
C THR A 92 4.80 7.36 -10.65
N GLU A 93 3.48 7.28 -10.53
CA GLU A 93 2.58 8.36 -10.90
C GLU A 93 2.69 9.54 -9.92
N GLU A 94 2.67 9.26 -8.62
CA GLU A 94 2.86 10.29 -7.59
C GLU A 94 4.20 11.03 -7.76
N MET A 95 5.28 10.31 -8.07
CA MET A 95 6.59 10.93 -8.33
C MET A 95 6.63 11.71 -9.64
N ARG A 96 5.89 11.31 -10.68
CA ARG A 96 5.78 12.07 -11.93
C ARG A 96 5.16 13.44 -11.72
N GLU A 97 4.16 13.53 -10.85
CA GLU A 97 3.51 14.81 -10.53
C GLU A 97 4.49 15.82 -9.91
N VAL A 98 5.51 15.35 -9.18
CA VAL A 98 6.59 16.21 -8.69
C VAL A 98 7.63 16.46 -9.79
N ALA A 99 8.01 15.41 -10.50
CA ALA A 99 9.06 15.47 -11.53
C ALA A 99 8.67 16.36 -12.74
N VAL A 100 7.37 16.61 -12.98
CA VAL A 100 6.90 17.47 -14.07
C VAL A 100 7.45 18.89 -13.99
N CYS A 101 7.79 19.38 -12.80
CA CYS A 101 8.42 20.67 -12.59
C CYS A 101 9.96 20.64 -12.73
N HIS A 102 10.55 19.45 -12.92
CA HIS A 102 11.99 19.23 -13.08
C HIS A 102 12.29 18.80 -14.51
N GLU A 103 12.73 19.75 -15.33
CA GLU A 103 13.04 19.48 -16.74
C GLU A 103 14.11 18.39 -16.87
N GLY A 104 13.92 17.44 -17.78
CA GLY A 104 14.86 16.36 -18.06
C GLY A 104 14.77 15.14 -17.14
N VAL A 105 14.05 15.19 -16.01
CA VAL A 105 13.88 14.05 -15.11
C VAL A 105 12.89 13.04 -15.68
N ARG A 106 13.34 11.79 -15.83
CA ARG A 106 12.59 10.68 -16.43
C ARG A 106 12.48 9.51 -15.48
N LEU A 107 11.27 8.94 -15.37
CA LEU A 107 10.97 7.79 -14.56
C LEU A 107 10.47 6.61 -15.41
N VAL A 108 10.80 5.39 -14.99
CA VAL A 108 10.23 4.17 -15.57
C VAL A 108 9.69 3.25 -14.47
N CYS A 109 8.57 2.59 -14.78
CA CYS A 109 7.99 1.55 -13.92
C CYS A 109 8.23 0.17 -14.54
N LEU A 110 8.85 -0.74 -13.75
CA LEU A 110 9.20 -2.10 -14.17
C LEU A 110 8.48 -3.13 -13.29
N TYR A 111 7.51 -3.85 -13.85
CA TYR A 111 6.72 -4.83 -13.09
C TYR A 111 6.36 -6.06 -13.93
N GLY A 112 6.07 -7.15 -13.25
CA GLY A 112 5.69 -8.41 -13.89
C GLY A 112 4.31 -8.33 -14.56
N GLY A 113 4.02 -9.20 -15.56
CA GLY A 113 2.73 -9.26 -16.26
C GLY A 113 2.60 -8.36 -17.49
N GLN A 114 3.48 -7.36 -17.62
CA GLN A 114 3.61 -6.59 -18.87
C GLN A 114 4.67 -7.24 -19.78
N PRO A 115 4.49 -7.22 -21.12
CA PRO A 115 5.52 -7.68 -22.05
C PRO A 115 6.85 -6.94 -21.84
N ILE A 116 7.92 -7.72 -21.60
CA ILE A 116 9.23 -7.15 -21.26
C ILE A 116 9.80 -6.22 -22.34
N GLY A 117 9.49 -6.48 -23.61
CA GLY A 117 9.92 -5.64 -24.73
C GLY A 117 9.44 -4.19 -24.62
N LYS A 118 8.23 -3.95 -24.07
CA LYS A 118 7.74 -2.58 -23.84
C LYS A 118 8.60 -1.86 -22.80
N GLN A 119 9.01 -2.56 -21.74
CA GLN A 119 9.85 -2.01 -20.68
C GLN A 119 11.28 -1.78 -21.15
N ILE A 120 11.84 -2.67 -21.98
CA ILE A 120 13.14 -2.48 -22.62
C ILE A 120 13.10 -1.20 -23.49
N ASN A 121 12.04 -0.98 -24.26
CA ASN A 121 11.90 0.24 -25.04
C ASN A 121 11.76 1.52 -24.18
N ALA A 122 11.12 1.41 -23.02
CA ALA A 122 11.06 2.52 -22.06
C ALA A 122 12.43 2.82 -21.44
N LEU A 123 13.23 1.80 -21.13
CA LEU A 123 14.60 1.95 -20.62
C LEU A 123 15.56 2.61 -21.63
N LYS A 124 15.32 2.45 -22.94
CA LYS A 124 16.10 3.14 -23.99
C LYS A 124 15.96 4.66 -23.92
N ARG A 125 14.93 5.20 -23.24
CA ARG A 125 14.78 6.64 -23.01
C ARG A 125 15.67 7.18 -21.89
N ARG A 126 16.56 6.33 -21.34
CA ARG A 126 17.55 6.70 -20.32
C ARG A 126 16.90 7.33 -19.08
N PRO A 127 15.97 6.62 -18.38
CA PRO A 127 15.38 7.13 -17.15
C PRO A 127 16.40 7.15 -16.01
N GLN A 128 16.40 8.22 -15.22
CA GLN A 128 17.24 8.35 -14.04
C GLN A 128 16.63 7.64 -12.81
N ILE A 129 15.31 7.45 -12.79
CA ILE A 129 14.59 6.84 -11.67
C ILE A 129 13.88 5.58 -12.17
N VAL A 130 14.14 4.47 -11.47
CA VAL A 130 13.48 3.17 -11.72
C VAL A 130 12.63 2.82 -10.52
N VAL A 131 11.32 2.68 -10.71
CA VAL A 131 10.40 2.09 -9.73
C VAL A 131 10.08 0.68 -10.18
N ALA A 132 10.27 -0.32 -9.32
CA ALA A 132 10.16 -1.70 -9.78
C ALA A 132 9.63 -2.68 -8.72
N THR A 133 9.04 -3.78 -9.21
CA THR A 133 8.91 -4.98 -8.38
C THR A 133 10.23 -5.78 -8.40
N PRO A 134 10.67 -6.36 -7.26
CA PRO A 134 11.99 -6.99 -7.14
C PRO A 134 12.28 -8.03 -8.23
N GLY A 135 11.35 -8.97 -8.45
CA GLY A 135 11.53 -10.04 -9.44
C GLY A 135 11.67 -9.51 -10.88
N ARG A 136 10.96 -8.45 -11.26
CA ARG A 136 11.06 -7.87 -12.61
C ARG A 136 12.38 -7.09 -12.78
N LEU A 137 12.82 -6.37 -11.78
CA LEU A 137 14.13 -5.71 -11.84
C LEU A 137 15.25 -6.75 -11.94
N SER A 138 15.19 -7.83 -11.14
CA SER A 138 16.12 -8.97 -11.26
C SER A 138 16.15 -9.57 -12.67
N ASP A 139 14.99 -9.67 -13.37
CA ASP A 139 14.91 -10.17 -14.74
C ASP A 139 15.61 -9.21 -15.73
N HIS A 140 15.39 -7.90 -15.60
CA HIS A 140 16.10 -6.89 -16.41
C HIS A 140 17.61 -6.89 -16.17
N MET A 141 18.06 -7.05 -14.91
CA MET A 141 19.48 -7.17 -14.56
C MET A 141 20.12 -8.42 -15.19
N LYS A 142 19.45 -9.57 -15.11
CA LYS A 142 19.92 -10.82 -15.76
C LYS A 142 20.05 -10.66 -17.28
N ARG A 143 19.15 -9.91 -17.89
CA ARG A 143 19.14 -9.62 -19.34
C ARG A 143 20.08 -8.47 -19.73
N ARG A 144 20.72 -7.80 -18.76
CA ARG A 144 21.59 -6.64 -18.97
C ARG A 144 20.87 -5.52 -19.74
N THR A 145 19.59 -5.32 -19.49
CA THR A 145 18.78 -4.26 -20.09
C THR A 145 18.64 -3.05 -19.18
N VAL A 146 19.15 -3.13 -17.96
CA VAL A 146 19.31 -2.04 -17.00
C VAL A 146 20.68 -2.16 -16.34
N GLU A 147 21.33 -1.05 -16.15
CA GLU A 147 22.60 -0.93 -15.41
C GLU A 147 22.36 -0.10 -14.15
N LEU A 148 22.89 -0.58 -13.00
CA LEU A 148 22.67 0.03 -11.70
C LEU A 148 23.96 0.57 -11.05
N ASN A 149 25.05 0.70 -11.84
CA ASN A 149 26.36 1.08 -11.31
C ASN A 149 26.40 2.50 -10.75
N GLU A 150 25.58 3.40 -11.30
CA GLU A 150 25.50 4.81 -10.91
C GLU A 150 24.36 5.10 -9.92
N VAL A 151 23.67 4.06 -9.46
CA VAL A 151 22.60 4.21 -8.49
C VAL A 151 23.19 4.65 -7.15
N SER A 152 22.80 5.84 -6.73
CA SER A 152 23.20 6.42 -5.44
C SER A 152 22.16 6.24 -4.34
N THR A 153 20.89 6.16 -4.71
CA THR A 153 19.77 6.06 -3.76
C THR A 153 18.93 4.82 -4.05
N VAL A 154 18.66 4.05 -2.99
CA VAL A 154 17.73 2.93 -3.04
C VAL A 154 16.65 3.12 -1.98
N VAL A 155 15.40 2.82 -2.33
CA VAL A 155 14.27 2.79 -1.40
C VAL A 155 13.58 1.43 -1.46
N LEU A 156 13.26 0.88 -0.30
CA LEU A 156 12.38 -0.26 -0.12
C LEU A 156 11.08 0.25 0.49
N ASP A 157 10.01 0.32 -0.29
CA ASP A 157 8.69 0.70 0.23
C ASP A 157 7.86 -0.55 0.54
N GLU A 158 7.13 -0.53 1.65
CA GLU A 158 6.46 -1.70 2.24
C GLU A 158 7.44 -2.88 2.38
N ALA A 159 8.60 -2.62 3.01
CA ALA A 159 9.69 -3.59 3.13
C ALA A 159 9.25 -4.90 3.80
N ASP A 160 8.45 -4.82 4.87
CA ASP A 160 7.82 -5.95 5.54
C ASP A 160 7.06 -6.85 4.55
N ARG A 161 6.22 -6.25 3.73
CA ARG A 161 5.44 -6.98 2.71
C ARG A 161 6.30 -7.62 1.62
N MET A 162 7.36 -6.96 1.20
CA MET A 162 8.29 -7.58 0.22
C MET A 162 8.90 -8.86 0.77
N LEU A 163 9.24 -8.87 2.06
CA LEU A 163 9.83 -10.03 2.73
C LEU A 163 8.80 -11.14 2.93
N ASP A 164 7.59 -10.83 3.40
CA ASP A 164 6.47 -11.77 3.51
C ASP A 164 6.11 -12.45 2.19
N MET A 165 6.25 -11.74 1.07
CA MET A 165 6.02 -12.28 -0.27
C MET A 165 7.20 -13.10 -0.81
N GLY A 166 8.26 -13.29 -0.01
CA GLY A 166 9.43 -14.10 -0.36
C GLY A 166 10.44 -13.40 -1.28
N PHE A 167 10.36 -12.08 -1.46
CA PHE A 167 11.29 -11.34 -2.31
C PHE A 167 12.66 -11.06 -1.68
N ILE A 168 12.93 -11.59 -0.47
CA ILE A 168 14.18 -11.34 0.25
C ILE A 168 15.43 -11.62 -0.61
N HIS A 169 15.42 -12.72 -1.37
CA HIS A 169 16.55 -13.07 -2.24
C HIS A 169 16.73 -12.11 -3.42
N ASP A 170 15.64 -11.63 -3.99
CA ASP A 170 15.71 -10.66 -5.09
C ASP A 170 16.16 -9.29 -4.56
N VAL A 171 15.65 -8.85 -3.41
CA VAL A 171 16.07 -7.60 -2.75
C VAL A 171 17.56 -7.63 -2.46
N ARG A 172 18.08 -8.68 -1.80
CA ARG A 172 19.51 -8.83 -1.52
C ARG A 172 20.35 -8.81 -2.79
N ARG A 173 19.94 -9.57 -3.82
CA ARG A 173 20.64 -9.60 -5.12
C ARG A 173 20.72 -8.22 -5.77
N ILE A 174 19.65 -7.42 -5.69
CA ILE A 174 19.62 -6.06 -6.23
C ILE A 174 20.57 -5.17 -5.43
N LEU A 175 20.49 -5.18 -4.10
CA LEU A 175 21.34 -4.37 -3.23
C LEU A 175 22.84 -4.70 -3.42
N ASP A 176 23.18 -5.98 -3.56
CA ASP A 176 24.56 -6.44 -3.82
C ASP A 176 25.12 -5.96 -5.18
N LYS A 177 24.25 -5.60 -6.12
CA LYS A 177 24.65 -5.10 -7.45
C LYS A 177 24.65 -3.57 -7.54
N ILE A 178 24.49 -2.87 -6.44
CA ILE A 178 24.55 -1.41 -6.33
C ILE A 178 25.73 -1.01 -5.43
N PRO A 179 26.98 -1.07 -5.94
CA PRO A 179 28.16 -0.88 -5.10
C PRO A 179 28.34 0.57 -4.64
N ASN A 180 27.88 1.54 -5.42
CA ASN A 180 28.06 2.97 -5.18
C ASN A 180 26.91 3.62 -4.41
N ARG A 181 26.04 2.82 -3.80
CA ARG A 181 24.91 3.31 -3.01
C ARG A 181 25.39 4.23 -1.88
N LYS A 182 24.86 5.45 -1.86
CA LYS A 182 25.13 6.44 -0.84
C LYS A 182 24.14 6.31 0.32
N ASN A 183 22.86 6.08 0.01
CA ASN A 183 21.82 5.88 1.00
C ASN A 183 20.79 4.83 0.63
N LEU A 184 20.22 4.20 1.67
CA LEU A 184 19.13 3.25 1.60
C LEU A 184 17.99 3.74 2.51
N GLY A 185 16.83 4.03 1.93
CA GLY A 185 15.59 4.29 2.67
C GLY A 185 14.77 3.01 2.79
N MET A 186 14.40 2.63 4.01
CA MET A 186 13.49 1.52 4.27
C MET A 186 12.21 2.05 4.91
N PHE A 187 11.08 1.86 4.24
CA PHE A 187 9.77 2.31 4.68
C PHE A 187 8.88 1.09 4.91
N SER A 188 8.31 0.99 6.11
CA SER A 188 7.54 -0.17 6.52
C SER A 188 6.45 0.21 7.52
N ALA A 189 5.35 -0.53 7.54
CA ALA A 189 4.35 -0.39 8.59
C ALA A 189 4.81 -1.11 9.88
N THR A 190 5.54 -2.22 9.71
CA THR A 190 6.09 -3.02 10.80
C THR A 190 7.59 -3.20 10.64
N ILE A 191 8.31 -3.31 11.75
CA ILE A 191 9.74 -3.60 11.75
C ILE A 191 9.92 -5.02 12.27
N SER A 192 9.78 -5.99 11.35
CA SER A 192 10.03 -7.39 11.63
C SER A 192 11.52 -7.68 11.77
N ARG A 193 11.86 -8.89 12.24
CA ARG A 193 13.26 -9.32 12.33
C ARG A 193 13.93 -9.33 10.96
N GLU A 194 13.23 -9.78 9.94
CA GLU A 194 13.73 -9.85 8.56
C GLU A 194 14.01 -8.46 7.99
N VAL A 195 13.17 -7.46 8.31
CA VAL A 195 13.40 -6.05 7.95
C VAL A 195 14.66 -5.55 8.64
N MET A 196 14.86 -5.84 9.94
CA MET A 196 16.06 -5.48 10.68
C MET A 196 17.31 -6.19 10.13
N ASP A 197 17.21 -7.45 9.72
CA ASP A 197 18.34 -8.18 9.11
C ASP A 197 18.83 -7.49 7.82
N ILE A 198 17.91 -6.97 6.99
CA ILE A 198 18.28 -6.18 5.81
C ILE A 198 18.93 -4.86 6.24
N SER A 199 18.37 -4.18 7.24
CA SER A 199 18.93 -2.94 7.77
C SER A 199 20.37 -3.14 8.27
N TRP A 200 20.62 -4.12 9.11
CA TRP A 200 21.96 -4.40 9.68
C TRP A 200 23.01 -4.75 8.62
N ILE A 201 22.61 -5.41 7.54
CA ILE A 201 23.54 -5.82 6.48
C ILE A 201 23.82 -4.65 5.52
N TYR A 202 22.80 -3.85 5.20
CA TYR A 202 22.86 -2.91 4.07
C TYR A 202 22.81 -1.43 4.46
N GLN A 203 22.37 -1.06 5.65
CA GLN A 203 22.33 0.33 6.11
C GLN A 203 23.55 0.66 7.00
N ARG A 204 23.90 1.94 7.02
CA ARG A 204 25.01 2.48 7.81
C ARG A 204 24.46 3.56 8.73
N ASP A 205 24.39 3.29 10.02
CA ASP A 205 23.89 4.20 11.05
C ASP A 205 22.58 4.92 10.61
N PRO A 206 21.50 4.15 10.34
CA PRO A 206 20.28 4.74 9.80
C PRO A 206 19.59 5.64 10.82
N GLU A 207 19.01 6.72 10.32
CA GLU A 207 18.08 7.52 11.12
C GLU A 207 16.78 6.75 11.31
N GLU A 208 16.48 6.38 12.54
CA GLU A 208 15.24 5.65 12.87
C GLU A 208 14.11 6.65 13.13
N ILE A 209 13.07 6.58 12.29
CA ILE A 209 11.90 7.46 12.34
C ILE A 209 10.68 6.60 12.62
N THR A 210 10.02 6.87 13.75
CA THR A 210 8.76 6.21 14.09
C THR A 210 7.65 7.26 14.11
N VAL A 211 6.66 7.04 13.25
CA VAL A 211 5.44 7.83 13.26
C VAL A 211 4.35 7.00 13.92
N GLN A 212 3.94 7.43 15.09
CA GLN A 212 2.80 6.81 15.77
C GLN A 212 1.52 7.28 15.10
N ALA A 213 0.54 6.38 14.98
CA ALA A 213 -0.80 6.78 14.61
C ALA A 213 -1.35 7.69 15.71
N THR A 214 -1.34 9.00 15.48
CA THR A 214 -2.01 9.95 16.39
C THR A 214 -3.51 9.72 16.33
N GLN A 215 -4.24 10.12 17.37
CA GLN A 215 -5.71 10.01 17.36
C GLN A 215 -6.35 10.74 16.16
N GLU A 216 -5.71 11.81 15.70
CA GLU A 216 -6.13 12.59 14.51
C GLU A 216 -5.94 11.84 13.19
N ASN A 217 -4.98 10.89 13.13
CA ASN A 217 -4.68 10.07 11.95
C ASN A 217 -5.16 8.62 12.09
N LYS A 218 -5.79 8.25 13.21
CA LYS A 218 -6.48 6.97 13.28
C LYS A 218 -7.74 7.07 12.42
N PRO A 219 -7.91 6.18 11.44
CA PRO A 219 -9.17 6.08 10.73
C PRO A 219 -10.29 5.88 11.76
N ASP A 220 -11.32 6.71 11.69
CA ASP A 220 -12.51 6.56 12.52
C ASP A 220 -13.37 5.45 11.93
N ILE A 221 -13.09 4.22 12.36
CA ILE A 221 -13.72 3.00 11.83
C ILE A 221 -14.54 2.34 12.93
N LEU A 222 -15.85 2.32 12.75
CA LEU A 222 -16.74 1.47 13.55
C LEU A 222 -16.53 0.02 13.13
N GLN A 223 -16.19 -0.82 14.09
CA GLN A 223 -15.86 -2.23 13.85
C GLN A 223 -16.91 -3.11 14.52
N TYR A 224 -17.61 -3.90 13.71
CA TYR A 224 -18.62 -4.83 14.19
C TYR A 224 -18.21 -6.28 13.98
N ARG A 225 -18.49 -7.12 14.98
CA ARG A 225 -18.50 -8.58 14.83
C ARG A 225 -19.95 -9.06 14.75
N LEU A 226 -20.22 -9.89 13.76
CA LEU A 226 -21.52 -10.47 13.49
C LEU A 226 -21.41 -11.99 13.54
N ASP A 227 -22.10 -12.62 14.48
CA ASP A 227 -22.24 -14.07 14.54
C ASP A 227 -23.34 -14.49 13.57
N VAL A 228 -22.95 -15.17 12.47
CA VAL A 228 -23.82 -15.54 11.36
C VAL A 228 -23.51 -16.96 10.93
N ASP A 229 -24.52 -17.78 10.68
CA ASP A 229 -24.30 -19.11 10.14
C ASP A 229 -23.56 -19.08 8.80
N SER A 230 -22.73 -20.09 8.55
CA SER A 230 -21.86 -20.14 7.36
C SER A 230 -22.64 -19.93 6.07
N ASP A 231 -23.83 -20.54 5.98
CA ASP A 231 -24.67 -20.46 4.80
C ASP A 231 -25.39 -19.12 4.63
N ALA A 232 -25.55 -18.38 5.74
CA ALA A 232 -26.22 -17.09 5.77
C ALA A 232 -25.27 -15.90 5.55
N LYS A 233 -23.94 -16.09 5.60
CA LYS A 233 -22.95 -14.99 5.46
C LYS A 233 -23.16 -14.15 4.20
N VAL A 234 -23.45 -14.77 3.08
CA VAL A 234 -23.64 -14.06 1.80
C VAL A 234 -24.92 -13.22 1.84
N ASP A 235 -25.99 -13.77 2.42
CA ASP A 235 -27.26 -13.05 2.57
C ASP A 235 -27.11 -11.87 3.53
N ALA A 236 -26.35 -12.07 4.59
CA ALA A 236 -26.01 -11.02 5.57
C ALA A 236 -25.31 -9.84 4.87
N ILE A 237 -24.26 -10.09 4.08
CA ILE A 237 -23.57 -9.04 3.33
C ILE A 237 -24.54 -8.33 2.38
N ALA A 238 -25.31 -9.07 1.61
CA ALA A 238 -26.24 -8.49 0.64
C ALA A 238 -27.34 -7.65 1.32
N ALA A 239 -27.87 -8.10 2.46
CA ALA A 239 -28.86 -7.37 3.25
C ALA A 239 -28.29 -6.05 3.80
N ILE A 240 -27.09 -6.08 4.41
CA ILE A 240 -26.44 -4.89 4.95
C ILE A 240 -26.15 -3.88 3.82
N ILE A 241 -25.59 -4.29 2.70
CA ILE A 241 -25.29 -3.41 1.56
C ILE A 241 -26.57 -2.71 1.09
N LYS A 242 -27.64 -3.46 0.87
CA LYS A 242 -28.93 -2.93 0.39
C LYS A 242 -29.61 -2.01 1.42
N LYS A 243 -29.60 -2.41 2.68
CA LYS A 243 -30.26 -1.66 3.77
C LYS A 243 -29.60 -0.31 4.02
N GLN A 244 -28.27 -0.28 4.00
CA GLN A 244 -27.49 0.93 4.29
C GLN A 244 -27.17 1.76 3.05
N GLY A 245 -27.54 1.29 1.85
CA GLY A 245 -27.27 1.99 0.59
C GLY A 245 -25.78 2.15 0.31
N LEU A 246 -24.95 1.11 0.64
CA LEU A 246 -23.51 1.17 0.43
C LEU A 246 -23.18 1.03 -1.05
N GLU A 247 -22.44 1.98 -1.59
CA GLU A 247 -22.13 2.05 -3.02
C GLU A 247 -20.75 1.47 -3.35
N ARG A 248 -19.78 1.61 -2.43
CA ARG A 248 -18.40 1.13 -2.62
C ARG A 248 -17.97 0.25 -1.46
N VAL A 249 -17.88 -1.05 -1.72
CA VAL A 249 -17.64 -2.05 -0.68
C VAL A 249 -16.50 -2.97 -1.05
N ILE A 250 -15.65 -3.33 -0.08
CA ILE A 250 -14.64 -4.38 -0.24
C ILE A 250 -15.01 -5.57 0.64
N CYS A 251 -15.01 -6.77 0.05
CA CYS A 251 -15.14 -8.03 0.77
C CYS A 251 -13.82 -8.81 0.74
N PHE A 252 -13.30 -9.18 1.89
CA PHE A 252 -12.05 -9.93 2.02
C PHE A 252 -12.29 -11.40 2.30
N CYS A 253 -11.62 -12.27 1.53
CA CYS A 253 -11.58 -13.71 1.71
C CYS A 253 -10.14 -14.19 1.86
N ASN A 254 -9.93 -15.30 2.59
CA ASN A 254 -8.60 -15.86 2.77
C ASN A 254 -8.11 -16.66 1.57
N THR A 255 -9.02 -17.20 0.74
CA THR A 255 -8.65 -18.06 -0.40
C THR A 255 -9.23 -17.57 -1.73
N LYS A 256 -8.56 -17.93 -2.85
CA LYS A 256 -9.03 -17.66 -4.22
C LYS A 256 -10.42 -18.28 -4.47
N GLY A 257 -10.61 -19.52 -4.05
CA GLY A 257 -11.89 -20.23 -4.21
C GLY A 257 -13.04 -19.58 -3.44
N SER A 258 -12.76 -19.01 -2.25
CA SER A 258 -13.75 -18.24 -1.49
C SER A 258 -14.10 -16.93 -2.20
N THR A 259 -13.11 -16.22 -2.79
CA THR A 259 -13.36 -14.99 -3.55
C THR A 259 -14.26 -15.22 -4.76
N GLU A 260 -13.97 -16.23 -5.57
CA GLU A 260 -14.79 -16.56 -6.74
C GLU A 260 -16.22 -16.95 -6.35
N ARG A 261 -16.36 -17.79 -5.31
CA ARG A 261 -17.64 -18.27 -4.81
C ARG A 261 -18.48 -17.13 -4.24
N LEU A 262 -17.89 -16.30 -3.38
CA LEU A 262 -18.55 -15.14 -2.81
C LEU A 262 -19.04 -14.18 -3.90
N THR A 263 -18.17 -13.86 -4.88
CA THR A 263 -18.51 -12.99 -6.01
C THR A 263 -19.74 -13.50 -6.76
N LYS A 264 -19.74 -14.79 -7.10
CA LYS A 264 -20.84 -15.43 -7.82
C LYS A 264 -22.16 -15.38 -7.06
N PHE A 265 -22.12 -15.63 -5.76
CA PHE A 265 -23.30 -15.59 -4.91
C PHE A 265 -23.83 -14.17 -4.69
N LEU A 266 -22.97 -13.16 -4.60
CA LEU A 266 -23.39 -11.77 -4.53
C LEU A 266 -24.04 -11.30 -5.85
N GLN A 267 -23.49 -11.73 -6.99
CA GLN A 267 -24.10 -11.48 -8.30
C GLN A 267 -25.49 -12.10 -8.42
N MET A 268 -25.68 -13.35 -7.93
CA MET A 268 -27.00 -14.02 -7.89
C MET A 268 -28.02 -13.25 -7.01
N ARG A 269 -27.57 -12.43 -6.09
CA ARG A 269 -28.41 -11.55 -5.24
C ARG A 269 -28.61 -10.15 -5.82
N GLY A 270 -28.16 -9.96 -7.06
CA GLY A 270 -28.35 -8.73 -7.82
C GLY A 270 -27.37 -7.62 -7.44
N LEU A 271 -26.22 -7.97 -6.85
CA LEU A 271 -25.14 -7.01 -6.59
C LEU A 271 -24.12 -7.04 -7.72
N ASP A 272 -23.66 -5.86 -8.16
CA ASP A 272 -22.56 -5.77 -9.11
C ASP A 272 -21.24 -6.02 -8.39
N ALA A 273 -20.74 -7.26 -8.48
CA ALA A 273 -19.57 -7.74 -7.79
C ALA A 273 -18.53 -8.32 -8.76
N GLN A 274 -17.25 -8.01 -8.56
CA GLN A 274 -16.14 -8.67 -9.24
C GLN A 274 -15.02 -8.99 -8.26
N CYS A 275 -14.20 -9.99 -8.59
CA CYS A 275 -13.08 -10.39 -7.72
C CYS A 275 -11.72 -10.20 -8.36
N ILE A 276 -10.72 -10.06 -7.47
CA ILE A 276 -9.30 -10.14 -7.83
C ILE A 276 -8.58 -11.14 -6.92
N HIS A 277 -7.83 -12.05 -7.54
CA HIS A 277 -6.91 -12.98 -6.88
C HIS A 277 -5.71 -13.30 -7.80
N GLY A 278 -4.74 -14.05 -7.30
CA GLY A 278 -3.46 -14.25 -7.99
C GLY A 278 -3.54 -14.86 -9.39
N ASP A 279 -4.59 -15.63 -9.69
CA ASP A 279 -4.75 -16.33 -10.99
C ASP A 279 -5.44 -15.47 -12.06
N ILE A 280 -5.99 -14.31 -11.68
CA ILE A 280 -6.64 -13.40 -12.63
C ILE A 280 -5.59 -12.70 -13.51
N PRO A 281 -5.74 -12.76 -14.86
CA PRO A 281 -4.83 -12.10 -15.78
C PRO A 281 -4.71 -10.59 -15.48
N GLN A 282 -3.51 -10.04 -15.62
CA GLN A 282 -3.20 -8.65 -15.27
C GLN A 282 -4.13 -7.62 -15.93
N LYS A 283 -4.40 -7.82 -17.23
CA LYS A 283 -5.31 -6.92 -17.95
C LYS A 283 -6.71 -6.88 -17.32
N LYS A 284 -7.24 -8.04 -16.90
CA LYS A 284 -8.54 -8.11 -16.23
C LYS A 284 -8.52 -7.47 -14.85
N ARG A 285 -7.40 -7.62 -14.10
CA ARG A 285 -7.22 -6.94 -12.80
C ARG A 285 -7.25 -5.42 -12.97
N GLU A 286 -6.55 -4.88 -13.97
CA GLU A 286 -6.52 -3.46 -14.29
C GLU A 286 -7.92 -2.94 -14.67
N GLU A 287 -8.68 -3.71 -15.47
CA GLU A 287 -10.07 -3.39 -15.84
C GLU A 287 -10.99 -3.33 -14.60
N VAL A 288 -10.93 -4.36 -13.73
CA VAL A 288 -11.74 -4.41 -12.50
C VAL A 288 -11.40 -3.25 -11.57
N MET A 289 -10.12 -2.96 -11.42
CA MET A 289 -9.65 -1.85 -10.60
C MET A 289 -10.08 -0.48 -11.14
N ALA A 290 -10.03 -0.30 -12.45
CA ALA A 290 -10.49 0.94 -13.09
C ALA A 290 -12.00 1.13 -12.84
N GLN A 291 -12.81 0.09 -13.07
CA GLN A 291 -14.27 0.13 -12.84
C GLN A 291 -14.60 0.45 -11.38
N PHE A 292 -13.86 -0.13 -10.42
CA PHE A 292 -14.10 0.12 -9.00
C PHE A 292 -13.71 1.56 -8.61
N ARG A 293 -12.60 2.08 -9.11
CA ARG A 293 -12.19 3.48 -8.88
C ARG A 293 -13.17 4.48 -9.49
N GLU A 294 -13.71 4.18 -10.67
CA GLU A 294 -14.70 5.02 -11.36
C GLU A 294 -16.11 4.91 -10.76
N GLY A 295 -16.32 4.08 -9.72
CA GLY A 295 -17.63 3.86 -9.11
C GLY A 295 -18.62 3.06 -9.98
N LYS A 296 -18.13 2.42 -11.04
CA LYS A 296 -18.92 1.55 -11.93
C LYS A 296 -19.11 0.13 -11.40
N LEU A 297 -18.27 -0.27 -10.46
CA LEU A 297 -18.33 -1.55 -9.75
C LEU A 297 -18.60 -1.27 -8.27
N HIS A 298 -19.63 -1.86 -7.70
CA HIS A 298 -20.06 -1.59 -6.32
C HIS A 298 -19.37 -2.49 -5.29
N VAL A 299 -19.21 -3.78 -5.59
CA VAL A 299 -18.64 -4.75 -4.67
C VAL A 299 -17.37 -5.34 -5.22
N PHE A 300 -16.27 -5.09 -4.53
CA PHE A 300 -14.97 -5.63 -4.86
C PHE A 300 -14.61 -6.75 -3.90
N VAL A 301 -14.36 -7.97 -4.41
CA VAL A 301 -13.99 -9.13 -3.60
C VAL A 301 -12.52 -9.47 -3.82
N ALA A 302 -11.74 -9.62 -2.76
CA ALA A 302 -10.30 -9.84 -2.89
C ALA A 302 -9.72 -10.74 -1.80
N THR A 303 -8.58 -11.37 -2.13
CA THR A 303 -7.68 -11.91 -1.11
C THR A 303 -6.71 -10.84 -0.63
N ASP A 304 -6.11 -11.01 0.56
CA ASP A 304 -5.12 -10.07 1.09
C ASP A 304 -3.98 -9.80 0.11
N VAL A 305 -3.42 -10.86 -0.47
CA VAL A 305 -2.31 -10.75 -1.43
C VAL A 305 -2.72 -9.96 -2.68
N ALA A 306 -3.93 -10.16 -3.17
CA ALA A 306 -4.40 -9.49 -4.38
C ALA A 306 -4.83 -8.03 -4.14
N SER A 307 -5.25 -7.70 -2.92
CA SER A 307 -5.64 -6.35 -2.52
C SER A 307 -4.47 -5.48 -2.06
N ARG A 308 -3.30 -6.07 -1.87
CA ARG A 308 -2.08 -5.34 -1.50
C ARG A 308 -1.63 -4.42 -2.63
N GLY A 309 -1.23 -3.21 -2.29
CA GLY A 309 -0.80 -2.19 -3.25
C GLY A 309 -1.91 -1.68 -4.18
N ILE A 310 -3.16 -2.02 -3.88
CA ILE A 310 -4.31 -1.45 -4.55
C ILE A 310 -4.61 -0.11 -3.90
N ASP A 311 -4.52 0.96 -4.69
CA ASP A 311 -5.00 2.29 -4.33
C ASP A 311 -6.53 2.31 -4.43
N VAL A 312 -7.16 1.68 -3.45
CA VAL A 312 -8.59 1.73 -3.22
C VAL A 312 -8.78 2.01 -1.74
N ASP A 313 -8.87 3.28 -1.48
CA ASP A 313 -9.16 3.83 -0.17
C ASP A 313 -10.53 4.52 -0.22
N ASP A 314 -11.04 4.87 0.95
CA ASP A 314 -12.28 5.62 1.12
C ASP A 314 -13.52 4.88 0.59
N VAL A 315 -13.59 3.56 0.90
CA VAL A 315 -14.79 2.77 0.66
C VAL A 315 -15.79 2.95 1.82
N ASP A 316 -17.09 2.78 1.53
CA ASP A 316 -18.15 2.94 2.51
C ASP A 316 -18.06 1.89 3.63
N ALA A 317 -17.76 0.65 3.24
CA ALA A 317 -17.61 -0.44 4.20
C ALA A 317 -16.60 -1.51 3.75
N VAL A 318 -16.03 -2.17 4.75
CA VAL A 318 -15.21 -3.37 4.59
C VAL A 318 -15.92 -4.56 5.22
N PHE A 319 -16.00 -5.67 4.49
CA PHE A 319 -16.48 -6.94 5.00
C PHE A 319 -15.33 -7.95 5.09
N ASN A 320 -15.02 -8.45 6.27
CA ASN A 320 -14.20 -9.63 6.45
C ASN A 320 -15.12 -10.85 6.38
N PHE A 321 -15.27 -11.44 5.18
CA PHE A 321 -16.02 -12.69 4.99
C PHE A 321 -15.34 -13.84 5.72
N ASP A 322 -14.00 -13.88 5.65
CA ASP A 322 -13.13 -14.74 6.45
C ASP A 322 -12.27 -13.89 7.40
N VAL A 323 -12.12 -14.31 8.64
CA VAL A 323 -11.20 -13.69 9.61
C VAL A 323 -9.76 -13.88 9.10
N PRO A 324 -8.92 -12.85 9.04
CA PRO A 324 -7.56 -12.99 8.52
C PRO A 324 -6.67 -13.83 9.44
N GLU A 325 -5.70 -14.51 8.84
CA GLU A 325 -4.74 -15.34 9.58
C GLU A 325 -3.73 -14.50 10.36
N GLU A 326 -3.36 -13.32 9.86
CA GLU A 326 -2.40 -12.41 10.47
C GLU A 326 -3.08 -11.16 11.04
N ASN A 327 -2.59 -10.66 12.19
CA ASN A 327 -3.15 -9.49 12.87
C ASN A 327 -3.07 -8.23 12.00
N GLU A 328 -1.96 -8.09 11.28
CA GLU A 328 -1.67 -6.95 10.43
C GLU A 328 -2.63 -6.88 9.24
N TYR A 329 -3.04 -8.03 8.68
CA TYR A 329 -4.03 -8.06 7.61
C TYR A 329 -5.37 -7.49 8.04
N TYR A 330 -5.78 -7.74 9.28
CA TYR A 330 -7.00 -7.14 9.81
C TYR A 330 -6.94 -5.61 9.75
N VAL A 331 -5.87 -5.02 10.27
CA VAL A 331 -5.68 -3.57 10.28
C VAL A 331 -5.60 -3.01 8.84
N HIS A 332 -4.89 -3.70 7.94
CA HIS A 332 -4.79 -3.30 6.54
C HIS A 332 -6.11 -3.41 5.77
N ARG A 333 -6.95 -4.41 6.08
CA ARG A 333 -8.27 -4.59 5.48
C ARG A 333 -9.20 -3.46 5.90
N ILE A 334 -9.36 -3.25 7.20
CA ILE A 334 -10.27 -2.21 7.71
C ILE A 334 -9.78 -0.81 7.36
N GLY A 335 -8.48 -0.59 7.26
CA GLY A 335 -7.88 0.68 6.84
C GLY A 335 -8.18 1.08 5.39
N ARG A 336 -9.02 0.35 4.64
CA ARG A 336 -9.54 0.76 3.33
C ARG A 336 -10.75 1.69 3.46
N THR A 337 -11.32 1.81 4.64
CA THR A 337 -12.41 2.75 4.96
C THR A 337 -11.98 3.73 6.05
N GLY A 338 -12.79 4.75 6.30
CA GLY A 338 -12.56 5.71 7.39
C GLY A 338 -11.41 6.70 7.16
N ARG A 339 -11.02 6.96 5.90
CA ARG A 339 -10.01 7.96 5.54
C ARG A 339 -10.65 9.31 5.20
N ALA A 340 -9.81 10.35 5.05
CA ALA A 340 -10.22 11.70 4.67
C ALA A 340 -11.34 12.32 5.52
N LYS A 341 -11.34 12.05 6.85
CA LYS A 341 -12.34 12.57 7.82
C LYS A 341 -13.75 11.99 7.65
N ARG A 342 -13.93 10.86 6.96
CA ARG A 342 -15.19 10.12 6.90
C ARG A 342 -15.21 9.00 7.93
N HIS A 343 -16.39 8.74 8.49
CA HIS A 343 -16.62 7.56 9.33
C HIS A 343 -16.66 6.32 8.46
N GLY A 344 -15.79 5.36 8.74
CA GLY A 344 -15.76 4.07 8.07
C GLY A 344 -16.45 2.99 8.89
N VAL A 345 -16.90 1.92 8.23
CA VAL A 345 -17.48 0.77 8.91
C VAL A 345 -16.81 -0.51 8.43
N ALA A 346 -16.50 -1.40 9.38
CA ALA A 346 -15.97 -2.72 9.09
C ALA A 346 -16.82 -3.80 9.78
N TYR A 347 -17.23 -4.80 9.01
CA TYR A 347 -18.01 -5.94 9.47
C TYR A 347 -17.18 -7.22 9.38
N THR A 348 -17.07 -7.97 10.49
CA THR A 348 -16.39 -9.27 10.50
C THR A 348 -17.41 -10.37 10.78
N LEU A 349 -17.57 -11.30 9.85
CA LEU A 349 -18.57 -12.37 9.89
C LEU A 349 -17.98 -13.64 10.51
N LEU A 350 -18.54 -14.06 11.63
CA LEU A 350 -18.10 -15.22 12.39
C LEU A 350 -19.12 -16.35 12.30
N SER A 351 -18.68 -17.55 11.94
CA SER A 351 -19.56 -18.72 11.81
C SER A 351 -19.18 -19.90 12.70
N ASP A 352 -18.00 -19.84 13.31
CA ASP A 352 -17.48 -20.95 14.12
C ASP A 352 -16.63 -20.44 15.30
N PHE A 353 -16.33 -21.35 16.21
CA PHE A 353 -15.55 -21.03 17.41
C PHE A 353 -14.10 -20.62 17.09
N PRO A 354 -13.37 -21.28 16.17
CA PRO A 354 -12.02 -20.83 15.77
C PRO A 354 -11.97 -19.40 15.26
N SER A 355 -12.93 -18.98 14.42
CA SER A 355 -12.98 -17.61 13.90
C SER A 355 -13.23 -16.57 15.00
N ARG A 356 -14.06 -16.90 16.01
CA ARG A 356 -14.27 -16.05 17.20
C ARG A 356 -12.99 -15.88 18.00
N MET A 357 -12.33 -16.99 18.35
CA MET A 357 -11.05 -16.97 19.07
C MET A 357 -9.99 -16.16 18.32
N ARG A 358 -9.91 -16.34 16.99
CA ARG A 358 -8.96 -15.61 16.17
C ARG A 358 -9.24 -14.10 16.16
N LEU A 359 -10.51 -13.69 16.07
CA LEU A 359 -10.87 -12.27 16.12
C LEU A 359 -10.57 -11.65 17.50
N ASP A 360 -10.79 -12.39 18.57
CA ASP A 360 -10.46 -11.95 19.93
C ASP A 360 -8.94 -11.77 20.12
N ASP A 361 -8.12 -12.63 19.52
CA ASP A 361 -6.67 -12.49 19.49
C ASP A 361 -6.24 -11.23 18.69
N ILE A 362 -6.84 -11.02 17.53
CA ILE A 362 -6.63 -9.82 16.72
C ILE A 362 -6.97 -8.57 17.54
N ALA A 363 -8.14 -8.53 18.16
CA ALA A 363 -8.58 -7.37 18.94
C ALA A 363 -7.61 -7.02 20.07
N ARG A 364 -7.09 -8.04 20.78
CA ARG A 364 -6.09 -7.86 21.85
C ARG A 364 -4.77 -7.31 21.30
N ASN A 365 -4.23 -7.92 20.25
CA ASN A 365 -2.92 -7.59 19.72
C ASN A 365 -2.90 -6.25 18.98
N THR A 366 -3.98 -5.90 18.29
CA THR A 366 -4.10 -4.63 17.54
C THR A 366 -4.70 -3.49 18.37
N ARG A 367 -5.18 -3.79 19.59
CA ARG A 367 -5.92 -2.86 20.45
C ARG A 367 -7.15 -2.29 19.73
N SER A 368 -7.79 -3.11 18.89
CA SER A 368 -8.99 -2.73 18.15
C SER A 368 -10.22 -2.84 19.06
N GLN A 369 -11.10 -1.84 18.96
CA GLN A 369 -12.40 -1.86 19.64
C GLN A 369 -13.44 -2.45 18.68
N ILE A 370 -13.77 -3.73 18.86
CA ILE A 370 -14.73 -4.45 18.03
C ILE A 370 -16.01 -4.64 18.83
N VAL A 371 -17.10 -4.09 18.34
CA VAL A 371 -18.42 -4.14 19.00
C VAL A 371 -19.17 -5.36 18.52
N SER A 372 -19.70 -6.15 19.46
CA SER A 372 -20.64 -7.24 19.14
C SER A 372 -21.96 -6.65 18.65
N ALA A 373 -22.48 -7.14 17.54
CA ALA A 373 -23.73 -6.67 16.99
C ALA A 373 -24.57 -7.84 16.46
N LYS A 374 -25.88 -7.63 16.43
CA LYS A 374 -26.86 -8.54 15.84
C LYS A 374 -27.31 -8.00 14.49
N LEU A 375 -27.46 -8.89 13.53
CA LEU A 375 -28.08 -8.59 12.25
C LEU A 375 -29.57 -8.93 12.32
N GLU A 376 -30.42 -7.95 12.05
CA GLU A 376 -31.86 -8.14 11.90
C GLU A 376 -32.19 -8.62 10.48
N GLU A 377 -33.38 -9.21 10.32
CA GLU A 377 -33.81 -9.78 9.03
C GLU A 377 -33.83 -8.78 7.87
N ASP A 378 -34.05 -7.50 8.17
CA ASP A 378 -34.08 -6.42 7.18
C ASP A 378 -32.71 -5.87 6.82
N GLY A 379 -31.61 -6.40 7.38
CA GLY A 379 -30.24 -5.95 7.17
C GLY A 379 -29.76 -4.85 8.13
N THR A 380 -30.57 -4.49 9.13
CA THR A 380 -30.16 -3.55 10.17
C THR A 380 -29.15 -4.20 11.13
N VAL A 381 -28.05 -3.51 11.38
CA VAL A 381 -27.03 -3.95 12.35
C VAL A 381 -27.25 -3.22 13.67
N VAL A 382 -27.57 -3.97 14.73
CA VAL A 382 -27.86 -3.45 16.06
C VAL A 382 -26.72 -3.81 17.00
N PRO A 383 -25.98 -2.84 17.56
CA PRO A 383 -24.97 -3.12 18.58
C PRO A 383 -25.60 -3.81 19.79
N LEU A 384 -24.94 -4.85 20.29
CA LEU A 384 -25.34 -5.48 21.54
C LEU A 384 -24.76 -4.65 22.69
N GLU A 385 -25.63 -4.21 23.60
CA GLU A 385 -25.20 -3.58 24.84
C GLU A 385 -24.28 -4.54 25.63
N LYS A 386 -23.21 -3.97 26.23
CA LYS A 386 -22.25 -4.75 27.06
C LYS A 386 -22.85 -5.22 28.34
#